data_f5e0d4afb5d163d02f1c455a7568bf0a
#
_entry.id   f5e0d4afb5d163d02f1c455a7568bf0a
#
_cell.length_a   1.000
_cell.length_b   1.000
_cell.length_c   1.000
_cell.angle_alpha   90.00
_cell.angle_beta   90.00
_cell.angle_gamma   90.00
#
_symmetry.space_group_name_H-M   'P 1'
#
loop_
_entity.id
_entity.type
_entity.pdbx_description
1 polymer ?
#
loop_
_entity_poly.entity_id
_entity_poly.type
_entity_poly.pdbx_seq_one_letter_code
_entity_poly.pdbx_strand_id
1 'polypeptide(L)'
;MSDEIINEVSEIKHMAFAVEDIDESLDYYKKYLGVSQDVQIQDMPKSRTRAAVFNIWSIEYQLCQSQDPDGRFNKWIAERGRGGLHHICYVVKNLDDSIKVMIERGATLRECKACKVTGHHPHPEGFIAFLDNEVDNLEIELMQVYTDAELEKYKSYQGI
;
A
#
# COMPACT_ATOMS: atom_id res chain seq x y z
N MET A 1 19.44 -5.33 19.78
CA MET A 1 19.25 -5.09 18.33
C MET A 1 17.98 -5.73 17.78
N SER A 2 17.53 -6.85 18.30
CA SER A 2 16.28 -7.49 17.85
C SER A 2 15.00 -6.70 18.15
N ASP A 3 14.99 -5.92 19.23
CA ASP A 3 13.80 -5.21 19.71
C ASP A 3 13.63 -3.81 19.13
N GLU A 4 14.66 -3.27 18.49
CA GLU A 4 14.65 -1.90 17.98
C GLU A 4 13.74 -1.69 16.78
N ILE A 5 13.56 -2.70 15.91
CA ILE A 5 12.66 -2.54 14.74
C ILE A 5 11.19 -2.51 15.15
N ILE A 6 10.79 -3.34 16.10
CA ILE A 6 9.40 -3.37 16.59
C ILE A 6 9.06 -2.03 17.20
N ASN A 7 10.03 -1.36 17.81
CA ASN A 7 9.87 -0.01 18.37
C ASN A 7 9.85 1.11 17.31
N GLU A 8 10.33 0.84 16.09
CA GLU A 8 10.30 1.79 14.98
C GLU A 8 8.98 1.78 14.20
N VAL A 9 8.26 0.65 14.19
CA VAL A 9 6.91 0.58 13.61
C VAL A 9 5.92 1.16 14.61
N SER A 10 5.28 2.25 14.24
CA SER A 10 4.34 2.97 15.12
C SER A 10 2.88 2.55 14.91
N GLU A 11 2.49 2.25 13.69
CA GLU A 11 1.11 1.88 13.35
C GLU A 11 1.02 1.19 11.98
N ILE A 12 -0.15 0.59 11.71
CA ILE A 12 -0.53 0.17 10.36
C ILE A 12 -1.20 1.37 9.69
N LYS A 13 -0.64 1.82 8.57
CA LYS A 13 -1.20 2.92 7.77
C LYS A 13 -2.41 2.46 6.97
N HIS A 14 -2.25 1.38 6.22
CA HIS A 14 -3.33 0.78 5.46
C HIS A 14 -3.13 -0.71 5.21
N MET A 15 -4.25 -1.35 4.85
CA MET A 15 -4.30 -2.72 4.34
C MET A 15 -4.86 -2.67 2.92
N ALA A 16 -4.11 -3.14 1.95
CA ALA A 16 -4.52 -3.15 0.55
C ALA A 16 -4.90 -4.56 0.09
N PHE A 17 -6.05 -4.64 -0.58
CA PHE A 17 -6.62 -5.88 -1.09
C PHE A 17 -6.60 -5.87 -2.61
N ALA A 18 -6.05 -6.93 -3.20
CA ALA A 18 -6.22 -7.19 -4.63
C ALA A 18 -7.60 -7.84 -4.84
N VAL A 19 -8.44 -7.22 -5.63
CA VAL A 19 -9.81 -7.70 -5.87
C VAL A 19 -10.04 -7.97 -7.36
N GLU A 20 -10.83 -9.00 -7.66
CA GLU A 20 -11.16 -9.38 -9.03
C GLU A 20 -12.16 -8.42 -9.66
N ASP A 21 -13.15 -7.98 -8.88
CA ASP A 21 -14.16 -7.00 -9.26
C ASP A 21 -14.32 -5.99 -8.13
N ILE A 22 -13.82 -4.78 -8.35
CA ILE A 22 -13.83 -3.73 -7.33
C ILE A 22 -15.23 -3.18 -7.06
N ASP A 23 -16.11 -3.18 -8.06
CA ASP A 23 -17.49 -2.72 -7.90
C ASP A 23 -18.24 -3.67 -6.96
N GLU A 24 -18.15 -4.97 -7.22
CA GLU A 24 -18.76 -6.00 -6.37
C GLU A 24 -18.16 -5.99 -4.96
N SER A 25 -16.85 -5.86 -4.85
CA SER A 25 -16.17 -5.80 -3.56
C SER A 25 -16.62 -4.60 -2.74
N LEU A 26 -16.67 -3.41 -3.33
CA LEU A 26 -17.09 -2.19 -2.63
C LEU A 26 -18.56 -2.30 -2.19
N ASP A 27 -19.45 -2.83 -3.03
CA ASP A 27 -20.86 -3.06 -2.70
C ASP A 27 -21.01 -4.02 -1.50
N TYR A 28 -20.17 -5.06 -1.42
CA TYR A 28 -20.11 -5.96 -0.28
C TYR A 28 -19.79 -5.21 1.02
N TYR A 29 -18.75 -4.36 1.02
CA TYR A 29 -18.37 -3.59 2.21
C TYR A 29 -19.44 -2.58 2.61
N LYS A 30 -20.09 -1.92 1.64
CA LYS A 30 -21.22 -1.02 1.90
C LYS A 30 -22.40 -1.75 2.52
N LYS A 31 -22.76 -2.89 1.96
CA LYS A 31 -23.95 -3.65 2.35
C LYS A 31 -23.81 -4.35 3.68
N TYR A 32 -22.68 -5.00 3.92
CA TYR A 32 -22.50 -5.88 5.08
C TYR A 32 -21.70 -5.26 6.22
N LEU A 33 -20.79 -4.34 5.94
CA LEU A 33 -19.91 -3.73 6.93
C LEU A 33 -20.22 -2.25 7.21
N GLY A 34 -21.23 -1.70 6.56
CA GLY A 34 -21.69 -0.34 6.82
C GLY A 34 -20.74 0.76 6.33
N VAL A 35 -19.90 0.46 5.35
CA VAL A 35 -19.08 1.48 4.70
C VAL A 35 -19.96 2.51 4.02
N SER A 36 -19.61 3.79 4.11
CA SER A 36 -20.39 4.90 3.59
C SER A 36 -20.72 4.74 2.10
N GLN A 37 -21.96 5.06 1.73
CA GLN A 37 -22.38 5.09 0.33
C GLN A 37 -21.63 6.13 -0.52
N ASP A 38 -21.04 7.14 0.14
CA ASP A 38 -20.26 8.20 -0.52
C ASP A 38 -18.88 7.76 -0.99
N VAL A 39 -18.39 6.61 -0.54
CA VAL A 39 -17.12 6.06 -1.02
C VAL A 39 -17.23 5.74 -2.50
N GLN A 40 -16.31 6.30 -3.28
CA GLN A 40 -16.24 6.15 -4.73
C GLN A 40 -14.99 5.39 -5.15
N ILE A 41 -15.09 4.69 -6.28
CA ILE A 41 -13.94 4.10 -6.95
C ILE A 41 -13.24 5.20 -7.75
N GLN A 42 -11.94 5.30 -7.60
CA GLN A 42 -11.10 6.27 -8.29
C GLN A 42 -10.14 5.58 -9.24
N ASP A 43 -9.90 6.18 -10.38
CA ASP A 43 -8.86 5.75 -11.30
C ASP A 43 -7.53 6.39 -10.93
N MET A 44 -6.50 5.57 -10.83
CA MET A 44 -5.12 5.97 -10.59
C MET A 44 -4.36 5.88 -11.92
N PRO A 45 -4.22 7.00 -12.65
CA PRO A 45 -3.78 6.92 -14.05
C PRO A 45 -2.35 6.45 -14.25
N LYS A 46 -1.43 6.81 -13.33
CA LYS A 46 -0.03 6.41 -13.44
C LYS A 46 0.19 4.92 -13.16
N SER A 47 -0.49 4.37 -12.19
CA SER A 47 -0.40 2.95 -11.84
C SER A 47 -1.36 2.07 -12.64
N ARG A 48 -2.26 2.66 -13.41
CA ARG A 48 -3.33 1.96 -14.14
C ARG A 48 -4.14 1.05 -13.21
N THR A 49 -4.53 1.61 -12.07
CA THR A 49 -5.26 0.91 -11.00
C THR A 49 -6.57 1.63 -10.72
N ARG A 50 -7.64 0.90 -10.51
CA ARG A 50 -8.87 1.37 -9.89
C ARG A 50 -8.76 1.11 -8.39
N ALA A 51 -9.07 2.10 -7.57
CA ALA A 51 -8.96 1.99 -6.13
C ALA A 51 -10.18 2.55 -5.42
N ALA A 52 -10.59 1.90 -4.33
CA ALA A 52 -11.54 2.43 -3.37
C ALA A 52 -10.88 2.48 -2.00
N VAL A 53 -10.90 3.64 -1.36
CA VAL A 53 -10.25 3.89 -0.07
C VAL A 53 -11.30 4.29 0.95
N PHE A 54 -11.31 3.61 2.09
CA PHE A 54 -12.22 3.88 3.20
C PHE A 54 -11.65 3.37 4.51
N ASN A 55 -12.17 3.87 5.63
CA ASN A 55 -11.75 3.40 6.94
C ASN A 55 -12.80 2.49 7.56
N ILE A 56 -12.32 1.43 8.19
CA ILE A 56 -13.09 0.66 9.17
C ILE A 56 -12.39 0.90 10.51
N TRP A 57 -13.03 1.66 11.40
CA TRP A 57 -12.42 2.20 12.61
C TRP A 57 -11.18 3.04 12.26
N SER A 58 -10.05 2.69 12.85
CA SER A 58 -8.78 3.40 12.65
C SER A 58 -7.94 2.85 11.48
N ILE A 59 -8.39 1.79 10.83
CA ILE A 59 -7.63 1.14 9.75
C ILE A 59 -8.16 1.59 8.40
N GLU A 60 -7.28 2.12 7.56
CA GLU A 60 -7.57 2.40 6.16
C GLU A 60 -7.52 1.11 5.34
N TYR A 61 -8.59 0.87 4.60
CA TYR A 61 -8.72 -0.21 3.62
C TYR A 61 -8.57 0.37 2.21
N GLN A 62 -7.81 -0.32 1.38
CA GLN A 62 -7.67 0.02 -0.03
C GLN A 62 -8.05 -1.21 -0.86
N LEU A 63 -9.15 -1.13 -1.60
CA LEU A 63 -9.48 -2.13 -2.61
C LEU A 63 -8.81 -1.73 -3.91
N CYS A 64 -8.08 -2.64 -4.54
CA CYS A 64 -7.28 -2.36 -5.71
C CYS A 64 -7.54 -3.38 -6.82
N GLN A 65 -7.87 -2.88 -8.01
CA GLN A 65 -8.02 -3.68 -9.22
C GLN A 65 -7.17 -3.08 -10.34
N SER A 66 -6.31 -3.87 -10.96
CA SER A 66 -5.59 -3.41 -12.14
C SER A 66 -6.53 -3.23 -13.33
N GLN A 67 -6.34 -2.15 -14.09
CA GLN A 67 -7.08 -1.91 -15.34
C GLN A 67 -6.60 -2.82 -16.48
N ASP A 68 -5.32 -3.17 -16.46
CA ASP A 68 -4.73 -4.02 -17.49
C ASP A 68 -4.76 -5.49 -17.05
N PRO A 69 -5.03 -6.45 -17.98
CA PRO A 69 -5.05 -7.88 -17.64
C PRO A 69 -3.75 -8.40 -17.03
N ASP A 70 -2.62 -7.84 -17.44
CA ASP A 70 -1.28 -8.16 -16.94
C ASP A 70 -0.78 -7.18 -15.88
N GLY A 71 -1.66 -6.34 -15.33
CA GLY A 71 -1.34 -5.41 -14.27
C GLY A 71 -0.99 -6.10 -12.94
N ARG A 72 -0.36 -5.36 -12.04
CA ARG A 72 0.20 -5.86 -10.78
C ARG A 72 -0.77 -6.72 -9.97
N PHE A 73 -1.97 -6.23 -9.73
CA PHE A 73 -2.95 -6.93 -8.89
C PHE A 73 -3.55 -8.14 -9.60
N ASN A 74 -3.81 -8.04 -10.92
CA ASN A 74 -4.31 -9.17 -11.71
C ASN A 74 -3.28 -10.31 -11.79
N LYS A 75 -1.99 -10.00 -11.96
CA LYS A 75 -0.92 -11.00 -11.90
C LYS A 75 -0.85 -11.67 -10.54
N TRP A 76 -0.90 -10.87 -9.47
CA TRP A 76 -0.90 -11.39 -8.11
C TRP A 76 -2.07 -12.35 -7.86
N ILE A 77 -3.28 -12.01 -8.31
CA ILE A 77 -4.47 -12.87 -8.22
C ILE A 77 -4.29 -14.14 -9.04
N ALA A 78 -3.79 -14.02 -10.29
CA ALA A 78 -3.58 -15.16 -11.16
C ALA A 78 -2.58 -16.19 -10.57
N GLU A 79 -1.51 -15.72 -9.96
CA GLU A 79 -0.51 -16.57 -9.30
C GLU A 79 -1.07 -17.32 -8.09
N ARG A 80 -2.05 -16.74 -7.38
CA ARG A 80 -2.63 -17.28 -6.14
C ARG A 80 -3.98 -17.94 -6.35
N GLY A 81 -4.61 -17.75 -7.51
CA GLY A 81 -5.93 -18.29 -7.85
C GLY A 81 -7.11 -17.59 -7.20
N ARG A 82 -6.86 -16.47 -6.46
CA ARG A 82 -7.89 -15.68 -5.81
C ARG A 82 -7.37 -14.30 -5.42
N GLY A 83 -8.29 -13.35 -5.22
CA GLY A 83 -8.03 -12.08 -4.55
C GLY A 83 -7.86 -12.23 -3.04
N GLY A 84 -7.48 -11.16 -2.39
CA GLY A 84 -7.30 -11.10 -0.93
C GLY A 84 -6.32 -10.02 -0.51
N LEU A 85 -5.90 -10.08 0.75
CA LEU A 85 -4.94 -9.15 1.31
C LEU A 85 -3.62 -9.23 0.55
N HIS A 86 -3.26 -8.11 -0.08
CA HIS A 86 -2.08 -7.99 -0.95
C HIS A 86 -0.87 -7.46 -0.21
N HIS A 87 -1.03 -6.35 0.50
CA HIS A 87 0.05 -5.78 1.31
C HIS A 87 -0.48 -5.02 2.53
N ILE A 88 0.41 -4.85 3.48
CA ILE A 88 0.21 -4.00 4.65
C ILE A 88 1.28 -2.91 4.62
N CYS A 89 0.85 -1.66 4.81
CA CYS A 89 1.73 -0.52 4.95
C CYS A 89 1.96 -0.22 6.43
N TYR A 90 3.21 -0.26 6.84
CA TYR A 90 3.64 0.06 8.21
C TYR A 90 4.26 1.45 8.28
N VAL A 91 3.81 2.25 9.23
CA VAL A 91 4.44 3.55 9.49
C VAL A 91 5.69 3.34 10.35
N VAL A 92 6.79 3.93 9.89
CA VAL A 92 8.09 3.95 10.59
C VAL A 92 8.52 5.39 10.86
N LYS A 93 9.32 5.60 11.90
CA LYS A 93 9.80 6.95 12.26
C LYS A 93 10.83 7.48 11.28
N ASN A 94 11.75 6.62 10.86
CA ASN A 94 12.81 6.94 9.90
C ASN A 94 12.90 5.82 8.88
N LEU A 95 12.55 6.14 7.63
CA LEU A 95 12.48 5.15 6.57
C LEU A 95 13.86 4.60 6.19
N ASP A 96 14.87 5.46 6.11
CA ASP A 96 16.23 5.04 5.73
C ASP A 96 16.86 4.10 6.77
N ASP A 97 16.69 4.43 8.05
CA ASP A 97 17.17 3.58 9.14
C ASP A 97 16.44 2.23 9.15
N SER A 98 15.12 2.24 8.95
CA SER A 98 14.31 1.02 8.88
C SER A 98 14.71 0.13 7.71
N ILE A 99 14.91 0.72 6.51
CA ILE A 99 15.38 0.01 5.33
C ILE A 99 16.73 -0.65 5.61
N LYS A 100 17.68 0.12 6.17
CA LYS A 100 19.01 -0.39 6.49
C LYS A 100 18.96 -1.62 7.39
N VAL A 101 18.21 -1.54 8.48
CA VAL A 101 18.08 -2.65 9.43
C VAL A 101 17.42 -3.87 8.78
N MET A 102 16.40 -3.67 7.95
CA MET A 102 15.74 -4.78 7.26
C MET A 102 16.65 -5.45 6.23
N ILE A 103 17.46 -4.69 5.50
CA ILE A 103 18.46 -5.23 4.58
C ILE A 103 19.52 -6.05 5.35
N GLU A 104 20.00 -5.56 6.49
CA GLU A 104 20.94 -6.28 7.35
C GLU A 104 20.35 -7.61 7.84
N ARG A 105 19.03 -7.72 7.91
CA ARG A 105 18.29 -8.96 8.25
C ARG A 105 17.93 -9.83 7.07
N GLY A 106 18.37 -9.47 5.86
CA GLY A 106 18.19 -10.28 4.65
C GLY A 106 17.00 -9.88 3.78
N ALA A 107 16.33 -8.75 4.07
CA ALA A 107 15.31 -8.22 3.18
C ALA A 107 15.93 -7.62 1.92
N THR A 108 15.18 -7.62 0.84
CA THR A 108 15.52 -6.95 -0.41
C THR A 108 14.46 -5.93 -0.77
N LEU A 109 14.86 -4.85 -1.44
CA LEU A 109 13.95 -3.82 -1.89
C LEU A 109 13.35 -4.19 -3.25
N ARG A 110 12.10 -3.79 -3.46
CA ARG A 110 11.37 -3.94 -4.72
C ARG A 110 11.11 -2.57 -5.35
N GLU A 111 11.11 -2.54 -6.68
CA GLU A 111 10.72 -1.34 -7.42
C GLU A 111 9.24 -1.00 -7.18
N CYS A 112 8.94 0.27 -6.90
CA CYS A 112 7.59 0.80 -6.96
C CYS A 112 7.11 0.83 -8.41
N LYS A 113 6.03 0.14 -8.72
CA LYS A 113 5.53 0.04 -10.10
C LYS A 113 5.01 1.37 -10.66
N ALA A 114 4.47 2.22 -9.81
CA ALA A 114 3.97 3.54 -10.21
C ALA A 114 5.11 4.56 -10.45
N CYS A 115 6.08 4.60 -9.54
CA CYS A 115 7.16 5.61 -9.55
C CYS A 115 8.42 5.17 -10.29
N LYS A 116 8.59 3.85 -10.52
CA LYS A 116 9.79 3.26 -11.12
C LYS A 116 11.07 3.53 -10.29
N VAL A 117 10.91 3.59 -8.98
CA VAL A 117 11.98 3.82 -8.01
C VAL A 117 12.06 2.64 -7.04
N THR A 118 13.27 2.21 -6.72
CA THR A 118 13.55 1.21 -5.70
C THR A 118 14.06 1.91 -4.45
N GLY A 119 13.48 1.57 -3.29
CA GLY A 119 13.85 2.18 -2.01
C GLY A 119 13.09 3.47 -1.72
N HIS A 120 13.68 4.32 -0.89
CA HIS A 120 13.07 5.55 -0.40
C HIS A 120 12.67 6.50 -1.55
N HIS A 121 11.40 6.84 -1.64
CA HIS A 121 10.89 7.82 -2.61
C HIS A 121 9.57 8.42 -2.14
N PRO A 122 9.19 9.63 -2.62
CA PRO A 122 7.95 10.28 -2.25
C PRO A 122 6.73 9.62 -2.88
N HIS A 123 5.63 9.58 -2.13
CA HIS A 123 4.31 9.13 -2.51
C HIS A 123 3.25 10.11 -1.98
N PRO A 124 1.94 9.97 -2.25
CA PRO A 124 0.94 10.97 -1.85
C PRO A 124 0.91 11.34 -0.36
N GLU A 125 1.16 10.40 0.54
CA GLU A 125 1.00 10.61 1.98
C GLU A 125 2.31 10.55 2.77
N GLY A 126 3.42 10.16 2.14
CA GLY A 126 4.70 10.01 2.80
C GLY A 126 5.79 9.50 1.89
N PHE A 127 6.98 9.37 2.43
CA PHE A 127 8.05 8.61 1.78
C PHE A 127 7.80 7.13 1.98
N ILE A 128 7.91 6.35 0.93
CA ILE A 128 7.67 4.90 0.98
C ILE A 128 8.84 4.09 0.45
N ALA A 129 8.86 2.82 0.80
CA ALA A 129 9.67 1.78 0.19
C ALA A 129 8.90 0.45 0.23
N PHE A 130 9.13 -0.39 -0.76
CA PHE A 130 8.60 -1.75 -0.80
C PHE A 130 9.70 -2.77 -0.59
N LEU A 131 9.38 -3.81 0.17
CA LEU A 131 10.23 -4.99 0.33
C LEU A 131 9.79 -6.09 -0.64
N ASP A 132 10.77 -6.77 -1.21
CA ASP A 132 10.55 -7.88 -2.16
C ASP A 132 10.26 -9.21 -1.44
N ASN A 133 10.54 -9.27 -0.14
CA ASN A 133 10.29 -10.45 0.68
C ASN A 133 8.82 -10.54 1.06
N GLU A 134 8.14 -11.57 0.59
CA GLU A 134 6.77 -11.87 0.98
C GLU A 134 6.73 -12.87 2.14
N VAL A 135 5.93 -12.54 3.15
CA VAL A 135 5.58 -13.45 4.24
C VAL A 135 4.08 -13.75 4.16
N ASP A 136 3.71 -15.02 4.16
CA ASP A 136 2.31 -15.46 4.05
C ASP A 136 1.58 -14.88 2.81
N ASN A 137 2.31 -14.72 1.71
CA ASN A 137 1.85 -14.07 0.47
C ASN A 137 1.49 -12.58 0.61
N LEU A 138 2.05 -11.91 1.62
CA LEU A 138 1.88 -10.47 1.82
C LEU A 138 3.14 -9.72 1.41
N GLU A 139 2.97 -8.66 0.64
CA GLU A 139 4.04 -7.67 0.44
C GLU A 139 4.13 -6.76 1.67
N ILE A 140 5.29 -6.19 1.90
CA ILE A 140 5.51 -5.21 2.97
C ILE A 140 5.80 -3.85 2.33
N GLU A 141 5.02 -2.86 2.72
CA GLU A 141 5.26 -1.45 2.43
C GLU A 141 5.65 -0.73 3.72
N LEU A 142 6.64 0.13 3.63
CA LEU A 142 7.06 1.01 4.73
C LEU A 142 6.75 2.45 4.35
N MET A 143 6.27 3.24 5.29
CA MET A 143 5.98 4.66 5.09
C MET A 143 6.53 5.50 6.24
N GLN A 144 7.24 6.56 5.90
CA GLN A 144 7.50 7.68 6.79
C GLN A 144 6.55 8.81 6.41
N VAL A 145 5.59 9.10 7.29
CA VAL A 145 4.56 10.12 7.04
C VAL A 145 5.22 11.50 6.91
N TYR A 146 4.73 12.29 5.97
CA TYR A 146 5.22 13.66 5.77
C TYR A 146 4.95 14.55 6.99
N THR A 147 5.89 15.45 7.24
CA THR A 147 5.58 16.69 7.97
C THR A 147 4.68 17.59 7.10
N ASP A 148 4.04 18.60 7.69
CA ASP A 148 3.19 19.53 6.94
C ASP A 148 3.93 20.21 5.78
N ALA A 149 5.20 20.59 6.00
CA ALA A 149 6.05 21.21 4.98
C ALA A 149 6.38 20.26 3.82
N GLU A 150 6.64 18.98 4.14
CA GLU A 150 6.88 17.95 3.13
C GLU A 150 5.61 17.62 2.35
N LEU A 151 4.46 17.53 3.01
CA LEU A 151 3.17 17.31 2.36
C LEU A 151 2.88 18.42 1.34
N GLU A 152 3.12 19.67 1.68
CA GLU A 152 2.98 20.80 0.77
C GLU A 152 3.93 20.69 -0.43
N LYS A 153 5.19 20.34 -0.17
CA LYS A 153 6.21 20.17 -1.21
C LYS A 153 5.88 19.04 -2.19
N TYR A 154 5.30 17.95 -1.70
CA TYR A 154 5.07 16.75 -2.50
C TYR A 154 3.63 16.56 -2.97
N LYS A 155 2.81 17.61 -2.96
CA LYS A 155 1.44 17.60 -3.50
C LYS A 155 1.30 17.05 -4.92
N SER A 156 2.32 17.23 -5.74
CA SER A 156 2.32 16.75 -7.13
C SER A 156 2.33 15.22 -7.26
N TYR A 157 2.62 14.52 -6.19
CA TYR A 157 2.59 13.05 -6.15
C TYR A 157 1.19 12.49 -5.83
N GLN A 158 0.23 13.34 -5.50
CA GLN A 158 -1.16 12.89 -5.31
C GLN A 158 -1.73 12.37 -6.63
N GLY A 159 -2.39 11.20 -6.60
CA GLY A 159 -2.95 10.55 -7.77
C GLY A 159 -2.01 9.61 -8.53
N ILE A 160 -0.94 9.16 -7.90
CA ILE A 160 -0.05 8.11 -8.42
C ILE A 160 -0.78 6.77 -8.60
#